data_b167692c3471f3061caefab7ed4ecf31
#
_entry.id   b167692c3471f3061caefab7ed4ecf31
#
_cell.length_a   1.000
_cell.length_b   1.000
_cell.length_c   1.000
_cell.angle_alpha   90.00
_cell.angle_beta   90.00
_cell.angle_gamma   90.00
#
_symmetry.space_group_name_H-M   'P 1'
#
loop_
_entity.id
_entity.type
_entity.pdbx_description
1 polymer ?
#
loop_
_entity_poly.entity_id
_entity_poly.type
_entity_poly.pdbx_seq_one_letter_code
_entity_poly.pdbx_strand_id
1 'polypeptide(L)'
;MKKTLSIVLCVVMLFALAVPAFAASDKNYYDYENYMCVGDSIAAGCGLARDGKPTNFDQNAEDYTKVYSNDYIYLGYDFAAAPNAYHSLVANELGANLLQCARSGLRAVELRYMLDGTYNDYDKDCIWGNTYFDTDGNGFTTADLDALNAYVKYSDKIKQADLISINVGSNDVFSFALNVVLRELTKDTSNPALNAIKEYLEKTGNIGAAFGKLIDAYQSMGKIADLTSALTTTMNKAYMQFTVNYAAVIEKIYEINPNITIVGVGVYNPFDGLRLSADSNLDLSGIASPVVTAINAHIASYKLKCSNFYYADVVGTQTYPMSYDDHYFWEYFTLKVHPDIEGYQFMTKQILDALPTAPLAAPAVAAGNDAATGKITLNWAAVRGAASYDVYRSLTKYGPFVKMTSTDGASCTDTSAKVGYTYYYKVRAVAADGTKSDYSTVVSRTCDCAAPVVKGGNNASTGKFPLTWDKVSGAKEYVVYRANYSNGTYTKMFTTKNTSYTNTTANAGYTYYYKVKAISSKTSDADSALSTMVTRTCDCAAPVVKIALNSDGHPKLTWDKVTGADRYWVYRSTDGKNFSYYYTAKTTYFNNNSATAGATYYYKVMAVSARSSYANSAMSSVVSITAK
;
A
#
# COMPACT_ATOMS: atom_id res chain seq x y z
N MET A 1 10.48 31.83 16.73
CA MET A 1 10.30 30.56 17.46
C MET A 1 9.12 29.68 16.99
N LYS A 2 8.41 29.99 15.89
CA LYS A 2 7.30 29.15 15.37
C LYS A 2 7.61 28.41 14.05
N LYS A 3 8.82 28.55 13.50
CA LYS A 3 9.25 27.86 12.27
C LYS A 3 10.25 26.71 12.51
N THR A 4 10.75 26.52 13.71
CA THR A 4 11.70 25.45 14.06
C THR A 4 11.01 24.20 14.63
N LEU A 5 9.72 24.28 14.98
CA LEU A 5 8.98 23.14 15.56
C LEU A 5 8.38 22.21 14.50
N SER A 6 8.18 22.69 13.26
CA SER A 6 7.63 21.87 12.17
C SER A 6 8.65 20.96 11.48
N ILE A 7 9.94 21.24 11.60
CA ILE A 7 11.00 20.43 10.99
C ILE A 7 11.42 19.28 11.92
N VAL A 8 11.27 19.43 13.23
CA VAL A 8 11.57 18.37 14.20
C VAL A 8 10.48 17.30 14.24
N LEU A 9 9.20 17.64 13.94
CA LEU A 9 8.12 16.65 13.86
C LEU A 9 8.15 15.81 12.58
N CYS A 10 8.71 16.32 11.47
CA CYS A 10 8.90 15.54 10.24
C CYS A 10 10.12 14.62 10.27
N VAL A 11 11.10 14.87 11.14
CA VAL A 11 12.32 14.03 11.24
C VAL A 11 12.11 12.86 12.23
N VAL A 12 11.19 12.99 13.19
CA VAL A 12 10.86 11.91 14.13
C VAL A 12 9.92 10.85 13.52
N MET A 13 9.22 11.16 12.41
CA MET A 13 8.43 10.16 11.66
C MET A 13 9.22 9.38 10.59
N LEU A 14 10.52 9.60 10.43
CA LEU A 14 11.36 8.94 9.42
C LEU A 14 12.30 7.89 9.98
N PHE A 15 12.20 7.56 11.28
CA PHE A 15 12.86 6.40 11.90
C PHE A 15 11.86 5.39 12.48
N ALA A 16 10.70 5.21 11.87
CA ALA A 16 10.07 3.91 11.92
C ALA A 16 10.99 2.99 11.10
N LEU A 17 11.77 2.18 11.81
CA LEU A 17 12.58 1.12 11.23
C LEU A 17 11.73 0.40 10.19
N ALA A 18 12.14 0.48 8.92
CA ALA A 18 11.59 -0.34 7.88
C ALA A 18 11.92 -1.79 8.26
N VAL A 19 11.02 -2.45 8.96
CA VAL A 19 10.84 -3.88 8.82
C VAL A 19 10.72 -4.06 7.30
N PRO A 20 11.53 -4.90 6.64
CA PRO A 20 11.33 -5.14 5.22
C PRO A 20 9.85 -5.50 5.07
N ALA A 21 9.11 -4.62 4.40
CA ALA A 21 7.71 -4.88 4.13
C ALA A 21 7.71 -6.21 3.39
N PHE A 22 7.07 -7.22 3.96
CA PHE A 22 6.74 -8.42 3.22
C PHE A 22 6.06 -7.89 1.97
N ALA A 23 6.65 -8.10 0.79
CA ALA A 23 6.11 -7.55 -0.43
C ALA A 23 4.67 -8.08 -0.54
N ALA A 24 3.70 -7.16 -0.55
CA ALA A 24 2.29 -7.53 -0.64
C ALA A 24 2.14 -8.54 -1.80
N SER A 25 1.42 -9.62 -1.54
CA SER A 25 1.22 -10.66 -2.54
C SER A 25 0.43 -10.09 -3.70
N ASP A 26 0.90 -10.29 -4.94
CA ASP A 26 0.13 -9.98 -6.15
C ASP A 26 -1.09 -10.90 -6.35
N LYS A 27 -1.28 -11.88 -5.47
CA LYS A 27 -2.37 -12.84 -5.53
C LYS A 27 -3.67 -12.22 -5.04
N ASN A 28 -4.76 -12.53 -5.74
CA ASN A 28 -6.11 -12.17 -5.35
C ASN A 28 -6.69 -13.31 -4.49
N TYR A 29 -6.59 -13.20 -3.15
CA TYR A 29 -7.22 -14.15 -2.23
C TYR A 29 -8.73 -13.88 -2.11
N TYR A 30 -9.49 -14.89 -1.62
CA TYR A 30 -10.85 -14.66 -1.16
C TYR A 30 -10.86 -13.68 0.02
N ASP A 31 -11.95 -12.94 0.19
CA ASP A 31 -12.13 -12.03 1.32
C ASP A 31 -12.38 -12.86 2.58
N TYR A 32 -11.35 -13.06 3.39
CA TYR A 32 -11.44 -13.66 4.71
C TYR A 32 -11.58 -12.54 5.75
N GLU A 33 -12.73 -12.44 6.42
CA GLU A 33 -12.94 -11.42 7.46
C GLU A 33 -12.26 -11.81 8.78
N ASN A 34 -12.30 -13.11 9.14
CA ASN A 34 -11.76 -13.62 10.39
C ASN A 34 -10.83 -14.80 10.14
N TYR A 35 -9.57 -14.63 10.48
CA TYR A 35 -8.55 -15.67 10.42
C TYR A 35 -8.22 -16.18 11.82
N MET A 36 -8.40 -17.48 12.06
CA MET A 36 -8.08 -18.14 13.31
C MET A 36 -6.75 -18.90 13.17
N CYS A 37 -5.83 -18.65 14.11
CA CYS A 37 -4.59 -19.41 14.23
C CYS A 37 -4.68 -20.33 15.44
N VAL A 38 -4.50 -21.63 15.21
CA VAL A 38 -4.49 -22.67 16.24
C VAL A 38 -3.21 -23.46 16.10
N GLY A 39 -2.59 -23.78 17.21
CA GLY A 39 -1.40 -24.61 17.20
C GLY A 39 -0.58 -24.49 18.47
N ASP A 40 0.66 -24.95 18.37
CA ASP A 40 1.64 -25.02 19.45
C ASP A 40 2.49 -23.74 19.60
N SER A 41 3.68 -23.86 20.15
CA SER A 41 4.62 -22.77 20.36
C SER A 41 5.02 -22.06 19.06
N ILE A 42 5.10 -22.77 17.95
CA ILE A 42 5.41 -22.20 16.64
C ILE A 42 4.26 -21.28 16.20
N ALA A 43 3.04 -21.77 16.32
CA ALA A 43 1.85 -20.98 16.02
C ALA A 43 1.64 -19.80 17.00
N ALA A 44 2.16 -19.90 18.23
CA ALA A 44 2.17 -18.83 19.20
C ALA A 44 3.30 -17.80 19.00
N GLY A 45 4.22 -18.02 18.05
CA GLY A 45 5.34 -17.09 17.76
C GLY A 45 6.52 -17.22 18.72
N CYS A 46 6.76 -18.42 19.26
CA CYS A 46 7.90 -18.68 20.12
C CYS A 46 9.23 -18.40 19.40
N GLY A 47 10.20 -17.85 20.10
CA GLY A 47 11.49 -17.44 19.54
C GLY A 47 11.55 -15.98 19.11
N LEU A 48 10.42 -15.26 19.08
CA LEU A 48 10.41 -13.82 18.85
C LEU A 48 10.42 -13.05 20.18
N ALA A 49 11.06 -11.88 20.20
CA ALA A 49 10.95 -10.94 21.31
C ALA A 49 9.55 -10.32 21.39
N ARG A 50 9.16 -9.77 22.55
CA ARG A 50 7.84 -9.14 22.76
C ARG A 50 7.47 -8.07 21.75
N ASP A 51 8.48 -7.38 21.20
CA ASP A 51 8.29 -6.38 20.17
C ASP A 51 8.34 -6.95 18.73
N GLY A 52 8.38 -8.28 18.59
CA GLY A 52 8.46 -8.98 17.31
C GLY A 52 9.81 -8.89 16.61
N LYS A 53 10.84 -8.35 17.28
CA LYS A 53 12.19 -8.31 16.73
C LYS A 53 12.94 -9.60 16.99
N PRO A 54 14.07 -9.86 16.27
CA PRO A 54 14.98 -10.92 16.64
C PRO A 54 15.42 -10.73 18.08
N THR A 55 15.47 -11.81 18.86
CA THR A 55 16.07 -11.76 20.18
C THR A 55 17.54 -11.42 20.02
N ASN A 56 18.04 -10.42 20.73
CA ASN A 56 19.47 -10.19 20.89
C ASN A 56 20.01 -11.27 21.83
N PHE A 57 20.02 -12.49 21.32
CA PHE A 57 20.50 -13.63 22.08
C PHE A 57 22.03 -13.58 22.12
N ASP A 58 22.58 -13.38 23.32
CA ASP A 58 24.01 -13.54 23.57
C ASP A 58 24.25 -14.94 24.17
N GLN A 59 24.67 -15.85 23.31
CA GLN A 59 25.03 -17.24 23.71
C GLN A 59 26.18 -17.34 24.71
N ASN A 60 26.90 -16.22 24.96
CA ASN A 60 27.99 -16.14 25.92
C ASN A 60 27.59 -15.41 27.21
N ALA A 61 26.33 -15.06 27.39
CA ALA A 61 25.85 -14.39 28.58
C ALA A 61 26.05 -15.30 29.83
N GLU A 62 26.76 -14.80 30.83
CA GLU A 62 27.01 -15.54 32.09
C GLU A 62 25.73 -15.80 32.91
N ASP A 63 24.67 -15.03 32.65
CA ASP A 63 23.41 -15.11 33.40
C ASP A 63 22.25 -15.53 32.45
N TYR A 64 22.16 -16.84 32.23
CA TYR A 64 21.10 -17.44 31.37
C TYR A 64 19.70 -17.34 32.01
N THR A 65 19.58 -17.04 33.32
CA THR A 65 18.26 -16.85 33.95
C THR A 65 17.54 -15.61 33.41
N LYS A 66 18.29 -14.63 32.89
CA LYS A 66 17.74 -13.46 32.22
C LYS A 66 17.25 -13.75 30.82
N VAL A 67 17.76 -14.78 30.17
CA VAL A 67 17.35 -15.17 28.79
C VAL A 67 15.92 -15.72 28.81
N TYR A 68 15.51 -16.37 29.88
CA TYR A 68 14.14 -16.84 30.10
C TYR A 68 13.27 -15.84 30.89
N SER A 69 13.84 -14.73 31.35
CA SER A 69 13.04 -13.66 31.94
C SER A 69 12.23 -12.96 30.83
N ASN A 70 11.05 -12.49 31.19
CA ASN A 70 10.09 -11.84 30.31
C ASN A 70 10.61 -10.69 29.41
N ASP A 71 11.90 -10.34 29.54
CA ASP A 71 12.51 -9.20 28.86
C ASP A 71 13.34 -9.58 27.62
N TYR A 72 13.77 -10.84 27.45
CA TYR A 72 14.72 -11.22 26.40
C TYR A 72 14.26 -12.33 25.45
N ILE A 73 13.64 -13.40 25.94
CA ILE A 73 13.10 -14.48 25.10
C ILE A 73 11.67 -14.76 25.54
N TYR A 74 10.75 -14.63 24.61
CA TYR A 74 9.38 -14.99 24.86
C TYR A 74 9.13 -16.44 24.40
N LEU A 75 8.61 -17.29 25.29
CA LEU A 75 8.26 -18.68 24.99
C LEU A 75 6.98 -18.81 24.16
N GLY A 76 6.52 -17.72 23.54
CA GLY A 76 5.36 -17.62 22.69
C GLY A 76 4.40 -16.53 23.19
N TYR A 77 3.61 -16.04 22.27
CA TYR A 77 2.55 -15.06 22.55
C TYR A 77 1.23 -15.84 22.72
N ASP A 78 1.11 -16.60 23.80
CA ASP A 78 -0.10 -17.38 24.06
C ASP A 78 -1.34 -16.49 23.99
N PHE A 79 -2.23 -16.78 23.04
CA PHE A 79 -3.47 -16.04 22.76
C PHE A 79 -3.31 -14.57 22.37
N ALA A 80 -2.12 -14.12 22.06
CA ALA A 80 -1.84 -12.75 21.63
C ALA A 80 -1.18 -12.70 20.24
N ALA A 81 -1.36 -11.60 19.54
CA ALA A 81 -0.70 -11.37 18.25
C ALA A 81 0.79 -11.07 18.46
N ALA A 82 1.67 -11.89 17.88
CA ALA A 82 3.10 -11.65 17.84
C ALA A 82 3.45 -10.98 16.50
N PRO A 83 3.93 -9.73 16.48
CA PRO A 83 4.45 -9.12 15.25
C PRO A 83 5.52 -10.02 14.63
N ASN A 84 5.58 -10.17 13.33
CA ASN A 84 6.51 -11.05 12.59
C ASN A 84 6.32 -12.57 12.77
N ALA A 85 5.45 -13.07 13.63
CA ALA A 85 5.02 -14.46 13.57
C ALA A 85 4.08 -14.69 12.38
N TYR A 86 4.08 -15.90 11.83
CA TYR A 86 3.31 -16.18 10.62
C TYR A 86 1.83 -15.81 10.75
N HIS A 87 1.21 -16.01 11.92
CA HIS A 87 -0.20 -15.69 12.13
C HIS A 87 -0.52 -14.21 11.93
N SER A 88 0.34 -13.31 12.44
CA SER A 88 0.18 -11.86 12.25
C SER A 88 0.47 -11.45 10.81
N LEU A 89 1.49 -12.03 10.19
CA LEU A 89 1.85 -11.73 8.80
C LEU A 89 0.76 -12.21 7.82
N VAL A 90 0.19 -13.41 8.03
CA VAL A 90 -0.93 -13.92 7.23
C VAL A 90 -2.18 -13.05 7.40
N ALA A 91 -2.54 -12.69 8.64
CA ALA A 91 -3.69 -11.82 8.91
C ALA A 91 -3.54 -10.46 8.22
N ASN A 92 -2.36 -9.85 8.30
CA ASN A 92 -2.07 -8.56 7.67
C ASN A 92 -2.18 -8.62 6.14
N GLU A 93 -1.62 -9.67 5.52
CA GLU A 93 -1.65 -9.84 4.07
C GLU A 93 -3.08 -10.06 3.55
N LEU A 94 -3.89 -10.80 4.29
CA LEU A 94 -5.30 -11.04 3.95
C LEU A 94 -6.22 -9.87 4.31
N GLY A 95 -5.76 -8.94 5.17
CA GLY A 95 -6.61 -7.89 5.75
C GLY A 95 -7.65 -8.44 6.73
N ALA A 96 -7.41 -9.62 7.31
CA ALA A 96 -8.34 -10.33 8.18
C ALA A 96 -8.15 -9.97 9.66
N ASN A 97 -9.23 -10.07 10.44
CA ASN A 97 -9.18 -10.00 11.89
C ASN A 97 -8.54 -11.28 12.43
N LEU A 98 -7.45 -11.16 13.19
CA LEU A 98 -6.77 -12.31 13.77
C LEU A 98 -7.48 -12.81 15.03
N LEU A 99 -7.88 -14.07 15.01
CA LEU A 99 -8.35 -14.82 16.18
C LEU A 99 -7.20 -15.74 16.65
N GLN A 100 -6.30 -15.19 17.48
CA GLN A 100 -5.15 -15.95 17.98
C GLN A 100 -5.60 -16.93 19.08
N CYS A 101 -5.39 -18.23 18.82
CA CYS A 101 -5.81 -19.33 19.70
C CYS A 101 -4.69 -20.36 19.89
N ALA A 102 -3.48 -20.07 19.45
CA ALA A 102 -2.34 -20.93 19.64
C ALA A 102 -1.78 -20.80 21.07
N ARG A 103 -1.24 -21.90 21.58
CA ARG A 103 -0.60 -21.99 22.88
C ARG A 103 0.63 -22.86 22.82
N SER A 104 1.72 -22.40 23.42
CA SER A 104 2.94 -23.21 23.57
C SER A 104 2.65 -24.55 24.25
N GLY A 105 3.20 -25.62 23.69
CA GLY A 105 3.02 -26.99 24.19
C GLY A 105 1.74 -27.70 23.74
N LEU A 106 0.81 -27.04 23.03
CA LEU A 106 -0.44 -27.65 22.58
C LEU A 106 -0.19 -28.80 21.60
N ARG A 107 -0.87 -29.94 21.81
CA ARG A 107 -0.85 -31.11 20.94
C ARG A 107 -2.25 -31.35 20.36
N ALA A 108 -2.33 -32.21 19.37
CA ALA A 108 -3.61 -32.59 18.77
C ALA A 108 -4.60 -33.23 19.78
N VAL A 109 -4.10 -33.95 20.77
CA VAL A 109 -4.93 -34.59 21.80
C VAL A 109 -5.62 -33.58 22.71
N GLU A 110 -4.93 -32.53 23.18
CA GLU A 110 -5.52 -31.49 24.00
C GLU A 110 -6.54 -30.68 23.17
N LEU A 111 -6.20 -30.36 21.93
CA LEU A 111 -7.13 -29.65 21.04
C LEU A 111 -8.39 -30.49 20.79
N ARG A 112 -8.26 -31.79 20.58
CA ARG A 112 -9.38 -32.73 20.47
C ARG A 112 -10.24 -32.69 21.71
N TYR A 113 -9.67 -32.82 22.90
CA TYR A 113 -10.41 -32.76 24.16
C TYR A 113 -11.23 -31.46 24.28
N MET A 114 -10.63 -30.32 23.96
CA MET A 114 -11.32 -29.02 24.04
C MET A 114 -12.45 -28.87 23.01
N LEU A 115 -12.43 -29.64 21.92
CA LEU A 115 -13.46 -29.58 20.88
C LEU A 115 -14.58 -30.60 21.08
N ASP A 116 -14.28 -31.83 21.51
CA ASP A 116 -15.26 -32.93 21.59
C ASP A 116 -15.42 -33.54 23.01
N GLY A 117 -14.58 -33.12 23.99
CA GLY A 117 -14.60 -33.65 25.36
C GLY A 117 -13.99 -35.04 25.52
N THR A 118 -13.37 -35.59 24.47
CA THR A 118 -12.78 -36.94 24.52
C THR A 118 -11.26 -36.86 24.67
N TYR A 119 -10.78 -37.38 25.80
CA TYR A 119 -9.37 -37.50 26.10
C TYR A 119 -8.93 -38.97 25.96
N ASN A 120 -7.88 -39.23 25.22
CA ASN A 120 -7.42 -40.60 25.03
C ASN A 120 -6.56 -41.02 26.23
N ASP A 121 -6.94 -42.07 26.94
CA ASP A 121 -6.28 -42.55 28.16
C ASP A 121 -4.79 -42.95 27.99
N TYR A 122 -4.34 -43.12 26.73
CA TYR A 122 -2.92 -43.39 26.43
C TYR A 122 -1.98 -42.28 26.89
N ASP A 123 -2.50 -41.08 27.11
CA ASP A 123 -1.70 -39.90 27.44
C ASP A 123 -1.58 -39.64 28.93
N LYS A 124 -2.25 -40.42 29.80
CA LYS A 124 -2.11 -40.29 31.26
C LYS A 124 -0.69 -40.50 31.77
N ASP A 125 0.10 -41.33 31.05
CA ASP A 125 1.53 -41.57 31.39
C ASP A 125 2.47 -40.63 30.62
N CYS A 126 1.95 -39.82 29.69
CA CYS A 126 2.69 -38.95 28.81
C CYS A 126 2.46 -37.50 29.13
N ILE A 127 2.23 -37.23 30.36
CA ILE A 127 1.99 -35.91 30.87
C ILE A 127 3.17 -35.01 30.55
N TRP A 128 2.90 -33.99 29.75
CA TRP A 128 3.67 -32.75 29.76
C TRP A 128 3.60 -32.10 31.15
N GLY A 129 3.34 -32.83 32.13
CA GLY A 129 3.33 -32.38 33.44
C GLY A 129 4.71 -32.54 33.99
N ASN A 130 5.24 -31.56 34.34
CA ASN A 130 6.10 -31.27 35.45
C ASN A 130 7.18 -30.26 35.17
N THR A 131 7.28 -29.58 34.05
CA THR A 131 8.44 -28.70 34.02
C THR A 131 8.35 -27.41 33.23
N TYR A 132 7.51 -27.27 32.23
CA TYR A 132 7.56 -26.05 31.40
C TYR A 132 6.32 -25.17 31.43
N PHE A 133 5.15 -25.72 31.74
CA PHE A 133 3.88 -24.98 31.58
C PHE A 133 2.96 -25.08 32.79
N ASP A 134 3.45 -25.69 33.84
CA ASP A 134 2.73 -25.97 35.04
C ASP A 134 3.37 -25.23 36.21
N THR A 135 2.69 -24.24 36.77
CA THR A 135 3.16 -23.47 37.93
C THR A 135 3.11 -24.27 39.22
N ASP A 136 2.40 -25.43 39.25
CA ASP A 136 2.21 -26.29 40.40
C ASP A 136 2.76 -27.71 40.26
N GLY A 137 3.33 -28.08 39.11
CA GLY A 137 4.03 -29.37 38.93
C GLY A 137 3.15 -30.56 38.56
N ASN A 138 1.86 -30.37 38.22
CA ASN A 138 0.90 -31.49 38.07
C ASN A 138 0.54 -31.85 36.60
N GLY A 139 1.03 -31.09 35.60
CA GLY A 139 0.70 -31.25 34.18
C GLY A 139 -0.66 -30.70 33.82
N PHE A 140 -1.00 -30.68 32.51
CA PHE A 140 -2.34 -30.34 32.10
C PHE A 140 -3.33 -31.40 32.53
N THR A 141 -4.09 -31.12 33.59
CA THR A 141 -5.24 -31.92 33.95
C THR A 141 -6.43 -31.57 33.01
N THR A 142 -7.45 -32.43 32.99
CA THR A 142 -8.71 -32.10 32.28
C THR A 142 -9.33 -30.83 32.83
N ALA A 143 -9.16 -30.52 34.12
CA ALA A 143 -9.62 -29.27 34.71
C ALA A 143 -8.90 -28.04 34.15
N ASP A 144 -7.59 -28.14 33.88
CA ASP A 144 -6.82 -27.07 33.25
C ASP A 144 -7.27 -26.84 31.80
N LEU A 145 -7.53 -27.92 31.06
CA LEU A 145 -8.06 -27.87 29.70
C LEU A 145 -9.47 -27.29 29.64
N ASP A 146 -10.32 -27.61 30.61
CA ASP A 146 -11.65 -27.03 30.76
C ASP A 146 -11.58 -25.53 31.04
N ALA A 147 -10.70 -25.11 31.94
CA ALA A 147 -10.47 -23.70 32.25
C ALA A 147 -9.91 -22.96 31.02
N LEU A 148 -8.97 -23.58 30.30
CA LEU A 148 -8.42 -23.04 29.05
C LEU A 148 -9.50 -22.88 27.98
N ASN A 149 -10.31 -23.91 27.77
CA ASN A 149 -11.40 -23.85 26.79
C ASN A 149 -12.46 -22.81 27.17
N ALA A 150 -12.78 -22.66 28.45
CA ALA A 150 -13.66 -21.61 28.95
C ALA A 150 -13.13 -20.20 28.66
N TYR A 151 -11.80 -20.02 28.72
CA TYR A 151 -11.14 -18.76 28.38
C TYR A 151 -11.09 -18.51 26.86
N VAL A 152 -10.59 -19.47 26.07
CA VAL A 152 -10.36 -19.32 24.61
C VAL A 152 -11.65 -19.43 23.83
N LYS A 153 -12.57 -20.32 24.25
CA LYS A 153 -13.85 -20.61 23.58
C LYS A 153 -13.64 -21.05 22.12
N TYR A 154 -12.85 -22.09 21.94
CA TYR A 154 -12.44 -22.59 20.61
C TYR A 154 -13.62 -22.80 19.67
N SER A 155 -14.69 -23.47 20.12
CA SER A 155 -15.86 -23.74 19.28
C SER A 155 -16.59 -22.45 18.83
N ASP A 156 -16.63 -21.42 19.68
CA ASP A 156 -17.27 -20.14 19.31
C ASP A 156 -16.41 -19.36 18.32
N LYS A 157 -15.07 -19.44 18.44
CA LYS A 157 -14.15 -18.82 17.48
C LYS A 157 -14.15 -19.53 16.13
N ILE A 158 -14.24 -20.87 16.12
CA ILE A 158 -14.39 -21.64 14.88
C ILE A 158 -15.68 -21.27 14.13
N LYS A 159 -16.79 -21.02 14.85
CA LYS A 159 -18.04 -20.53 14.21
C LYS A 159 -17.90 -19.17 13.55
N GLN A 160 -16.99 -18.31 14.06
CA GLN A 160 -16.77 -16.96 13.56
C GLN A 160 -15.70 -16.92 12.46
N ALA A 161 -14.82 -17.91 12.40
CA ALA A 161 -13.69 -17.92 11.45
C ALA A 161 -14.12 -18.32 10.05
N ASP A 162 -13.57 -17.63 9.06
CA ASP A 162 -13.66 -18.00 7.64
C ASP A 162 -12.48 -18.86 7.21
N LEU A 163 -11.35 -18.64 7.85
CA LEU A 163 -10.07 -19.32 7.63
C LEU A 163 -9.49 -19.75 8.97
N ILE A 164 -8.97 -20.96 9.02
CA ILE A 164 -8.17 -21.46 10.16
C ILE A 164 -6.87 -22.08 9.69
N SER A 165 -5.74 -21.71 10.29
CA SER A 165 -4.49 -22.46 10.19
C SER A 165 -4.29 -23.34 11.41
N ILE A 166 -3.88 -24.59 11.18
CA ILE A 166 -3.65 -25.58 12.23
C ILE A 166 -2.21 -26.05 12.16
N ASN A 167 -1.44 -25.70 13.17
CA ASN A 167 -0.03 -26.07 13.31
C ASN A 167 0.19 -26.85 14.61
N VAL A 168 -0.09 -28.14 14.57
CA VAL A 168 0.16 -29.12 15.64
C VAL A 168 0.88 -30.33 15.07
N GLY A 169 1.58 -31.08 15.89
CA GLY A 169 2.32 -32.28 15.47
C GLY A 169 3.75 -32.31 15.97
N SER A 170 4.42 -31.16 16.08
CA SER A 170 5.78 -31.07 16.60
C SER A 170 5.84 -31.53 18.05
N ASN A 171 4.96 -31.03 18.90
CA ASN A 171 4.87 -31.45 20.31
C ASN A 171 4.30 -32.86 20.46
N ASP A 172 3.37 -33.25 19.62
CA ASP A 172 2.80 -34.61 19.63
C ASP A 172 3.87 -35.69 19.46
N VAL A 173 4.91 -35.42 18.68
CA VAL A 173 5.90 -36.43 18.32
C VAL A 173 7.26 -36.18 18.96
N PHE A 174 7.86 -35.01 18.75
CA PHE A 174 9.27 -34.79 19.14
C PHE A 174 9.42 -34.57 20.64
N SER A 175 8.69 -33.64 21.19
CA SER A 175 8.81 -33.35 22.61
C SER A 175 8.29 -34.49 23.45
N PHE A 176 7.25 -35.18 22.99
CA PHE A 176 6.74 -36.39 23.59
C PHE A 176 7.81 -37.50 23.62
N ALA A 177 8.46 -37.81 22.49
CA ALA A 177 9.47 -38.83 22.40
C ALA A 177 10.68 -38.55 23.31
N LEU A 178 11.15 -37.31 23.33
CA LEU A 178 12.25 -36.90 24.22
C LEU A 178 11.91 -37.10 25.69
N ASN A 179 10.70 -36.72 26.09
CA ASN A 179 10.28 -36.85 27.49
C ASN A 179 10.11 -38.30 27.93
N VAL A 180 9.47 -39.13 27.08
CA VAL A 180 9.27 -40.56 27.36
C VAL A 180 10.62 -41.29 27.47
N VAL A 181 11.53 -41.01 26.53
CA VAL A 181 12.85 -41.65 26.54
C VAL A 181 13.65 -41.23 27.76
N LEU A 182 13.66 -39.96 28.14
CA LEU A 182 14.30 -39.50 29.38
C LEU A 182 13.75 -40.23 30.59
N ARG A 183 12.43 -40.34 30.72
CA ARG A 183 11.79 -41.03 31.84
C ARG A 183 12.11 -42.51 31.91
N GLU A 184 11.99 -43.21 30.77
CA GLU A 184 12.20 -44.66 30.73
C GLU A 184 13.66 -45.01 31.00
N LEU A 185 14.60 -44.26 30.41
CA LEU A 185 16.01 -44.57 30.52
C LEU A 185 16.64 -44.12 31.85
N THR A 186 16.03 -43.17 32.55
CA THR A 186 16.45 -42.77 33.89
C THR A 186 15.77 -43.53 35.03
N LYS A 187 14.92 -44.52 34.73
CA LYS A 187 14.32 -45.41 35.72
C LYS A 187 15.35 -46.32 36.40
N ASP A 188 16.44 -46.63 35.73
CA ASP A 188 17.53 -47.47 36.29
C ASP A 188 18.39 -46.63 37.28
N THR A 189 17.93 -46.57 38.50
CA THR A 189 18.65 -45.89 39.60
C THR A 189 19.89 -46.62 40.09
N SER A 190 20.15 -47.84 39.59
CA SER A 190 21.40 -48.57 39.88
C SER A 190 22.58 -47.99 39.11
N ASN A 191 22.33 -47.27 38.02
CA ASN A 191 23.36 -46.58 37.27
C ASN A 191 23.53 -45.15 37.81
N PRO A 192 24.70 -44.78 38.38
CA PRO A 192 24.92 -43.48 38.98
C PRO A 192 24.74 -42.30 37.98
N ALA A 193 25.13 -42.47 36.71
CA ALA A 193 25.01 -41.43 35.69
C ALA A 193 23.53 -41.16 35.35
N LEU A 194 22.72 -42.22 35.18
CA LEU A 194 21.30 -42.10 34.88
C LEU A 194 20.53 -41.52 36.07
N ASN A 195 20.90 -41.91 37.32
CA ASN A 195 20.30 -41.35 38.52
C ASN A 195 20.60 -39.84 38.66
N ALA A 196 21.83 -39.41 38.37
CA ALA A 196 22.20 -38.00 38.39
C ALA A 196 21.43 -37.17 37.33
N ILE A 197 21.14 -37.75 36.18
CA ILE A 197 20.32 -37.09 35.14
C ILE A 197 18.86 -36.96 35.61
N LYS A 198 18.31 -37.99 36.23
CA LYS A 198 16.99 -37.96 36.83
C LYS A 198 16.86 -36.86 37.90
N GLU A 199 17.80 -36.83 38.85
CA GLU A 199 17.84 -35.78 39.89
C GLU A 199 17.98 -34.37 39.28
N TYR A 200 18.79 -34.23 38.23
CA TYR A 200 18.92 -32.97 37.51
C TYR A 200 17.59 -32.55 36.88
N LEU A 201 16.92 -33.47 36.20
CA LEU A 201 15.61 -33.20 35.56
C LEU A 201 14.56 -32.81 36.61
N GLU A 202 14.45 -33.56 37.68
CA GLU A 202 13.52 -33.28 38.79
C GLU A 202 13.78 -31.92 39.47
N LYS A 203 15.05 -31.51 39.55
CA LYS A 203 15.44 -30.25 40.17
C LYS A 203 15.25 -29.03 39.25
N THR A 204 15.55 -29.16 37.97
CA THR A 204 15.64 -28.02 37.05
C THR A 204 14.50 -27.94 36.05
N GLY A 205 13.87 -29.08 35.78
CA GLY A 205 12.90 -29.18 34.69
C GLY A 205 13.45 -29.00 33.29
N ASN A 206 14.76 -28.81 33.13
CA ASN A 206 15.37 -28.56 31.82
C ASN A 206 15.53 -29.86 31.02
N ILE A 207 14.52 -30.16 30.18
CA ILE A 207 14.48 -31.37 29.34
C ILE A 207 15.62 -31.38 28.34
N GLY A 208 15.94 -30.24 27.73
CA GLY A 208 17.00 -30.12 26.72
C GLY A 208 18.37 -30.50 27.34
N ALA A 209 18.72 -29.87 28.44
CA ALA A 209 19.98 -30.16 29.13
C ALA A 209 20.01 -31.59 29.71
N ALA A 210 18.89 -32.10 30.22
CA ALA A 210 18.81 -33.50 30.69
C ALA A 210 19.02 -34.49 29.54
N PHE A 211 18.46 -34.19 28.35
CA PHE A 211 18.62 -35.03 27.17
C PHE A 211 20.06 -35.01 26.66
N GLY A 212 20.74 -33.85 26.64
CA GLY A 212 22.16 -33.77 26.33
C GLY A 212 23.00 -34.66 27.23
N LYS A 213 22.79 -34.58 28.56
CA LYS A 213 23.46 -35.44 29.53
C LYS A 213 23.17 -36.93 29.30
N LEU A 214 21.96 -37.28 28.84
CA LEU A 214 21.61 -38.65 28.52
C LEU A 214 22.38 -39.16 27.29
N ILE A 215 22.53 -38.35 26.27
CA ILE A 215 23.34 -38.67 25.08
C ILE A 215 24.77 -38.97 25.51
N ASP A 216 25.40 -38.07 26.29
CA ASP A 216 26.78 -38.24 26.78
C ASP A 216 26.95 -39.52 27.61
N ALA A 217 25.99 -39.81 28.49
CA ALA A 217 26.00 -41.04 29.28
C ALA A 217 25.90 -42.29 28.41
N TYR A 218 24.98 -42.34 27.44
CA TYR A 218 24.80 -43.48 26.55
C TYR A 218 25.98 -43.64 25.57
N GLN A 219 26.60 -42.56 25.14
CA GLN A 219 27.81 -42.57 24.34
C GLN A 219 28.97 -43.16 25.16
N SER A 220 29.15 -42.68 26.38
CA SER A 220 30.21 -43.19 27.31
C SER A 220 30.01 -44.68 27.63
N MET A 221 28.79 -45.18 27.68
CA MET A 221 28.43 -46.57 27.86
C MET A 221 28.52 -47.42 26.60
N GLY A 222 28.74 -46.83 25.41
CA GLY A 222 28.68 -47.51 24.12
C GLY A 222 27.28 -47.97 23.73
N LYS A 223 26.21 -47.33 24.23
CA LYS A 223 24.81 -47.73 24.09
C LYS A 223 23.96 -46.76 23.22
N ILE A 224 24.58 -45.99 22.35
CA ILE A 224 23.86 -45.05 21.49
C ILE A 224 22.81 -45.75 20.61
N ALA A 225 23.05 -46.97 20.16
CA ALA A 225 22.08 -47.74 19.42
C ALA A 225 20.77 -48.03 20.17
N ASP A 226 20.89 -48.25 21.50
CA ASP A 226 19.73 -48.47 22.38
C ASP A 226 18.89 -47.19 22.48
N LEU A 227 19.55 -46.02 22.63
CA LEU A 227 18.90 -44.71 22.65
C LEU A 227 18.21 -44.40 21.30
N THR A 228 18.88 -44.65 20.19
CA THR A 228 18.32 -44.52 18.83
C THR A 228 17.05 -45.36 18.64
N SER A 229 17.12 -46.63 19.09
CA SER A 229 15.99 -47.56 19.01
C SER A 229 14.81 -47.11 19.88
N ALA A 230 15.09 -46.63 21.10
CA ALA A 230 14.07 -46.10 22.00
C ALA A 230 13.37 -44.86 21.41
N LEU A 231 14.14 -43.91 20.86
CA LEU A 231 13.62 -42.71 20.23
C LEU A 231 12.73 -43.05 19.02
N THR A 232 13.23 -43.87 18.09
CA THR A 232 12.50 -44.29 16.88
C THR A 232 11.20 -45.01 17.25
N THR A 233 11.23 -45.91 18.21
CA THR A 233 10.03 -46.64 18.67
C THR A 233 8.99 -45.68 19.26
N THR A 234 9.44 -44.74 20.07
CA THR A 234 8.57 -43.79 20.76
C THR A 234 7.97 -42.80 19.79
N MET A 235 8.76 -42.27 18.84
CA MET A 235 8.27 -41.34 17.80
C MET A 235 7.21 -42.01 16.91
N ASN A 236 7.40 -43.29 16.54
CA ASN A 236 6.40 -44.01 15.75
C ASN A 236 5.08 -44.21 16.51
N LYS A 237 5.12 -44.51 17.80
CA LYS A 237 3.91 -44.59 18.64
C LYS A 237 3.21 -43.23 18.72
N ALA A 238 3.97 -42.18 18.98
CA ALA A 238 3.44 -40.82 19.04
C ALA A 238 2.82 -40.38 17.72
N TYR A 239 3.44 -40.72 16.59
CA TYR A 239 2.86 -40.46 15.26
C TYR A 239 1.50 -41.16 15.07
N MET A 240 1.36 -42.41 15.48
CA MET A 240 0.08 -43.13 15.37
C MET A 240 -1.02 -42.46 16.21
N GLN A 241 -0.71 -41.96 17.40
CA GLN A 241 -1.65 -41.21 18.23
C GLN A 241 -1.99 -39.85 17.61
N PHE A 242 -1.01 -39.13 17.09
CA PHE A 242 -1.22 -37.89 16.37
C PHE A 242 -2.23 -38.08 15.23
N THR A 243 -2.08 -39.12 14.41
CA THR A 243 -2.99 -39.34 13.26
C THR A 243 -4.45 -39.49 13.68
N VAL A 244 -4.72 -40.18 14.77
CA VAL A 244 -6.07 -40.36 15.31
C VAL A 244 -6.65 -39.06 15.88
N ASN A 245 -5.84 -38.33 16.64
CA ASN A 245 -6.30 -37.09 17.26
C ASN A 245 -6.47 -35.97 16.22
N TYR A 246 -5.57 -35.86 15.28
CA TYR A 246 -5.67 -34.88 14.19
C TYR A 246 -6.92 -35.10 13.34
N ALA A 247 -7.24 -36.38 13.03
CA ALA A 247 -8.45 -36.73 12.32
C ALA A 247 -9.71 -36.24 13.03
N ALA A 248 -9.81 -36.52 14.35
CA ALA A 248 -10.94 -36.09 15.15
C ALA A 248 -11.04 -34.55 15.26
N VAL A 249 -9.91 -33.85 15.34
CA VAL A 249 -9.89 -32.37 15.33
C VAL A 249 -10.46 -31.83 14.01
N ILE A 250 -10.00 -32.31 12.88
CA ILE A 250 -10.48 -31.85 11.55
C ILE A 250 -11.98 -32.13 11.39
N GLU A 251 -12.42 -33.35 11.72
CA GLU A 251 -13.83 -33.72 11.66
C GLU A 251 -14.68 -32.78 12.52
N LYS A 252 -14.25 -32.52 13.76
CA LYS A 252 -14.98 -31.67 14.68
C LYS A 252 -15.03 -30.20 14.25
N ILE A 253 -13.98 -29.67 13.65
CA ILE A 253 -13.99 -28.32 13.09
C ILE A 253 -15.03 -28.20 11.98
N TYR A 254 -15.11 -29.17 11.05
CA TYR A 254 -16.13 -29.16 10.00
C TYR A 254 -17.54 -29.40 10.50
N GLU A 255 -17.72 -30.16 11.60
CA GLU A 255 -19.04 -30.25 12.25
C GLU A 255 -19.50 -28.89 12.83
N ILE A 256 -18.58 -28.11 13.41
CA ILE A 256 -18.87 -26.79 13.99
C ILE A 256 -19.09 -25.74 12.89
N ASN A 257 -18.25 -25.74 11.84
CA ASN A 257 -18.32 -24.80 10.74
C ASN A 257 -18.02 -25.51 9.39
N PRO A 258 -19.05 -26.01 8.70
CA PRO A 258 -18.86 -26.78 7.46
C PRO A 258 -18.25 -26.00 6.29
N ASN A 259 -18.30 -24.69 6.33
CA ASN A 259 -17.83 -23.81 5.24
C ASN A 259 -16.43 -23.24 5.47
N ILE A 260 -15.82 -23.53 6.63
CA ILE A 260 -14.51 -22.97 6.98
C ILE A 260 -13.42 -23.46 6.00
N THR A 261 -12.53 -22.55 5.64
CA THR A 261 -11.28 -22.91 4.94
C THR A 261 -10.23 -23.34 5.96
N ILE A 262 -9.66 -24.52 5.82
CA ILE A 262 -8.59 -25.01 6.70
C ILE A 262 -7.27 -25.06 5.94
N VAL A 263 -6.20 -24.49 6.54
CA VAL A 263 -4.82 -24.74 6.12
C VAL A 263 -4.15 -25.59 7.20
N GLY A 264 -3.95 -26.87 6.88
CA GLY A 264 -3.07 -27.73 7.67
C GLY A 264 -1.62 -27.31 7.43
N VAL A 265 -0.98 -26.77 8.44
CA VAL A 265 0.43 -26.38 8.38
C VAL A 265 1.27 -27.60 8.72
N GLY A 266 2.19 -27.94 7.83
CA GLY A 266 3.11 -29.05 8.06
C GLY A 266 4.06 -28.82 9.24
N VAL A 267 4.91 -29.78 9.48
CA VAL A 267 6.01 -29.67 10.44
C VAL A 267 7.35 -29.73 9.70
N TYR A 268 8.31 -28.99 10.14
CA TYR A 268 9.69 -29.10 9.67
C TYR A 268 10.52 -29.97 10.62
N ASN A 269 11.67 -30.41 10.17
CA ASN A 269 12.58 -31.18 11.02
C ASN A 269 13.38 -30.23 11.92
N PRO A 270 13.09 -30.14 13.23
CA PRO A 270 13.77 -29.21 14.13
C PRO A 270 15.24 -29.57 14.38
N PHE A 271 15.66 -30.77 14.00
CA PHE A 271 17.01 -31.27 14.16
C PHE A 271 17.85 -31.16 12.88
N ASP A 272 17.31 -30.57 11.83
CA ASP A 272 18.01 -30.47 10.56
C ASP A 272 19.24 -29.56 10.69
N GLY A 273 20.39 -30.04 10.18
CA GLY A 273 21.67 -29.37 10.33
C GLY A 273 22.25 -29.39 11.77
N LEU A 274 21.60 -30.07 12.71
CA LEU A 274 22.03 -30.13 14.10
C LEU A 274 23.12 -31.18 14.31
N ARG A 275 24.30 -30.77 14.81
CA ARG A 275 25.34 -31.65 15.34
C ARG A 275 25.26 -31.66 16.84
N LEU A 276 25.20 -32.83 17.45
CA LEU A 276 25.10 -33.01 18.92
C LEU A 276 26.46 -33.07 19.60
N SER A 277 27.50 -33.54 18.92
CA SER A 277 28.92 -33.45 19.28
C SER A 277 29.79 -33.83 18.08
N ALA A 278 31.12 -33.51 18.16
CA ALA A 278 32.05 -33.91 17.10
C ALA A 278 32.15 -35.43 16.96
N ASP A 279 31.94 -36.16 18.02
CA ASP A 279 32.14 -37.63 18.14
C ASP A 279 30.81 -38.39 18.26
N SER A 280 29.64 -37.71 18.26
CA SER A 280 28.34 -38.36 18.42
C SER A 280 27.93 -39.07 17.16
N ASN A 281 27.64 -40.37 17.23
CA ASN A 281 27.04 -41.17 16.18
C ASN A 281 25.50 -41.10 16.20
N LEU A 282 24.87 -40.27 17.04
CA LEU A 282 23.43 -40.09 17.12
C LEU A 282 23.00 -39.05 16.06
N ASP A 283 22.34 -39.51 15.02
CA ASP A 283 21.76 -38.68 13.97
C ASP A 283 20.27 -38.41 14.28
N LEU A 284 19.99 -37.36 15.05
CA LEU A 284 18.61 -36.97 15.36
C LEU A 284 17.84 -36.52 14.13
N SER A 285 18.50 -35.86 13.17
CA SER A 285 17.86 -35.46 11.92
C SER A 285 17.42 -36.66 11.11
N GLY A 286 18.29 -37.66 10.95
CA GLY A 286 17.95 -38.90 10.26
C GLY A 286 16.86 -39.73 10.94
N ILE A 287 16.77 -39.68 12.29
CA ILE A 287 15.69 -40.34 13.05
C ILE A 287 14.35 -39.60 12.85
N ALA A 288 14.37 -38.26 12.87
CA ALA A 288 13.17 -37.44 12.79
C ALA A 288 12.60 -37.33 11.37
N SER A 289 13.44 -37.28 10.33
CA SER A 289 13.01 -37.04 8.94
C SER A 289 11.92 -38.01 8.42
N PRO A 290 11.98 -39.33 8.67
CA PRO A 290 10.90 -40.23 8.24
C PRO A 290 9.57 -39.89 8.91
N VAL A 291 9.60 -39.48 10.18
CA VAL A 291 8.40 -39.16 10.95
C VAL A 291 7.83 -37.80 10.50
N VAL A 292 8.67 -36.80 10.26
CA VAL A 292 8.26 -35.53 9.64
C VAL A 292 7.55 -35.78 8.30
N THR A 293 8.15 -36.61 7.45
CA THR A 293 7.56 -37.00 6.16
C THR A 293 6.19 -37.65 6.34
N ALA A 294 6.05 -38.56 7.31
CA ALA A 294 4.79 -39.25 7.59
C ALA A 294 3.71 -38.31 8.14
N ILE A 295 4.06 -37.40 9.06
CA ILE A 295 3.15 -36.36 9.58
C ILE A 295 2.66 -35.48 8.44
N ASN A 296 3.57 -34.95 7.63
CA ASN A 296 3.23 -34.06 6.51
C ASN A 296 2.37 -34.76 5.46
N ALA A 297 2.66 -36.00 5.13
CA ALA A 297 1.82 -36.81 4.23
C ALA A 297 0.43 -37.04 4.81
N HIS A 298 0.31 -37.29 6.13
CA HIS A 298 -0.97 -37.43 6.81
C HIS A 298 -1.80 -36.14 6.72
N ILE A 299 -1.23 -34.99 7.11
CA ILE A 299 -1.88 -33.69 7.02
C ILE A 299 -2.30 -33.39 5.58
N ALA A 300 -1.38 -33.55 4.62
CA ALA A 300 -1.64 -33.30 3.21
C ALA A 300 -2.75 -34.20 2.62
N SER A 301 -2.97 -35.40 3.18
CA SER A 301 -4.00 -36.33 2.71
C SER A 301 -5.43 -35.76 2.82
N TYR A 302 -5.64 -34.79 3.70
CA TYR A 302 -6.96 -34.17 3.87
C TYR A 302 -7.40 -33.31 2.68
N LYS A 303 -6.46 -32.86 1.84
CA LYS A 303 -6.79 -32.22 0.54
C LYS A 303 -7.65 -33.10 -0.36
N LEU A 304 -7.52 -34.43 -0.22
CA LEU A 304 -8.30 -35.40 -1.01
C LEU A 304 -9.65 -35.75 -0.36
N LYS A 305 -9.81 -35.44 0.93
CA LYS A 305 -11.00 -35.79 1.73
C LYS A 305 -11.95 -34.60 1.90
N CYS A 306 -11.42 -33.38 1.93
CA CYS A 306 -12.15 -32.16 2.24
C CYS A 306 -11.88 -31.09 1.19
N SER A 307 -12.91 -30.55 0.55
CA SER A 307 -12.79 -29.59 -0.55
C SER A 307 -12.18 -28.24 -0.14
N ASN A 308 -12.37 -27.85 1.12
CA ASN A 308 -11.87 -26.58 1.67
C ASN A 308 -10.63 -26.77 2.57
N PHE A 309 -9.93 -27.89 2.41
CA PHE A 309 -8.69 -28.17 3.12
C PHE A 309 -7.49 -27.94 2.19
N TYR A 310 -6.53 -27.16 2.66
CA TYR A 310 -5.29 -26.86 1.98
C TYR A 310 -4.12 -27.27 2.86
N TYR A 311 -2.97 -27.54 2.25
CA TYR A 311 -1.76 -27.94 2.97
C TYR A 311 -0.62 -26.97 2.66
N ALA A 312 -0.03 -26.41 3.71
CA ALA A 312 1.17 -25.59 3.62
C ALA A 312 2.40 -26.44 3.98
N ASP A 313 3.29 -26.63 3.01
CA ASP A 313 4.55 -27.32 3.21
C ASP A 313 5.59 -26.37 3.80
N VAL A 314 5.98 -26.62 5.04
CA VAL A 314 6.94 -25.78 5.77
C VAL A 314 8.30 -26.48 5.96
N VAL A 315 8.57 -27.55 5.22
CA VAL A 315 9.90 -28.16 5.18
C VAL A 315 10.90 -27.12 4.65
N GLY A 316 12.03 -26.95 5.33
CA GLY A 316 13.02 -25.92 5.03
C GLY A 316 12.84 -24.60 5.80
N THR A 317 11.91 -24.57 6.78
CA THR A 317 11.81 -23.45 7.73
C THR A 317 13.13 -23.24 8.46
N GLN A 318 13.66 -22.02 8.41
CA GLN A 318 14.88 -21.67 9.12
C GLN A 318 14.64 -21.53 10.63
N THR A 319 15.58 -22.01 11.40
CA THR A 319 15.59 -21.93 12.86
C THR A 319 16.83 -21.18 13.32
N TYR A 320 16.87 -20.78 14.61
CA TYR A 320 18.03 -20.08 15.15
C TYR A 320 19.33 -20.85 14.92
N PRO A 321 20.40 -20.19 14.42
CA PRO A 321 21.68 -20.83 14.08
C PRO A 321 22.52 -21.09 15.34
N MET A 322 22.21 -22.16 16.06
CA MET A 322 22.96 -22.61 17.24
C MET A 322 23.60 -23.96 16.98
N SER A 323 24.75 -24.22 17.58
CA SER A 323 25.45 -25.49 17.50
C SER A 323 25.79 -26.02 18.89
N TYR A 324 26.13 -27.31 19.02
CA TYR A 324 26.50 -27.91 20.28
C TYR A 324 27.79 -27.28 20.90
N ASP A 325 28.61 -26.61 20.09
CA ASP A 325 29.81 -25.88 20.54
C ASP A 325 29.44 -24.58 21.26
N ASP A 326 28.20 -24.12 21.17
CA ASP A 326 27.72 -22.95 21.88
C ASP A 326 27.62 -23.30 23.38
N HIS A 327 28.16 -22.43 24.23
CA HIS A 327 28.38 -22.67 25.64
C HIS A 327 27.16 -23.19 26.42
N TYR A 328 25.95 -22.74 26.04
CA TYR A 328 24.69 -23.11 26.69
C TYR A 328 23.72 -23.79 25.71
N PHE A 329 24.22 -24.52 24.72
CA PHE A 329 23.39 -25.12 23.66
C PHE A 329 22.18 -25.90 24.22
N TRP A 330 22.39 -26.75 25.22
CA TRP A 330 21.31 -27.58 25.76
C TRP A 330 20.31 -26.78 26.60
N GLU A 331 20.77 -25.74 27.27
CA GLU A 331 19.92 -24.81 28.01
C GLU A 331 18.98 -24.04 27.10
N TYR A 332 19.42 -23.74 25.88
CA TYR A 332 18.66 -22.98 24.88
C TYR A 332 18.13 -23.84 23.72
N PHE A 333 18.15 -25.15 23.90
CA PHE A 333 17.69 -26.10 22.87
C PHE A 333 16.26 -25.79 22.38
N THR A 334 15.38 -25.33 23.27
CA THR A 334 14.03 -24.91 22.94
C THR A 334 14.03 -23.77 21.91
N LEU A 335 14.96 -22.82 22.02
CA LEU A 335 15.06 -21.74 21.02
C LEU A 335 15.52 -22.28 19.66
N LYS A 336 16.51 -23.18 19.65
CA LYS A 336 17.03 -23.79 18.43
C LYS A 336 15.96 -24.50 17.60
N VAL A 337 14.97 -25.10 18.23
CA VAL A 337 13.91 -25.85 17.55
C VAL A 337 12.76 -24.97 17.06
N HIS A 338 12.82 -23.64 17.30
CA HIS A 338 11.82 -22.69 16.86
C HIS A 338 12.30 -21.84 15.66
N PRO A 339 11.38 -21.35 14.81
CA PRO A 339 11.75 -20.51 13.68
C PRO A 339 12.36 -19.18 14.12
N ASP A 340 13.34 -18.71 13.37
CA ASP A 340 13.75 -17.31 13.38
C ASP A 340 12.76 -16.44 12.54
N ILE A 341 13.07 -15.14 12.38
CA ILE A 341 12.20 -14.24 11.60
C ILE A 341 12.05 -14.70 10.15
N GLU A 342 13.14 -15.15 9.52
CA GLU A 342 13.12 -15.62 8.14
C GLU A 342 12.32 -16.91 8.01
N GLY A 343 12.42 -17.80 9.02
CA GLY A 343 11.60 -19.00 9.13
C GLY A 343 10.10 -18.68 9.23
N TYR A 344 9.70 -17.70 10.02
CA TYR A 344 8.31 -17.27 10.09
C TYR A 344 7.81 -16.62 8.80
N GLN A 345 8.65 -15.85 8.11
CA GLN A 345 8.32 -15.30 6.79
C GLN A 345 8.16 -16.42 5.74
N PHE A 346 9.03 -17.42 5.77
CA PHE A 346 8.90 -18.60 4.91
C PHE A 346 7.58 -19.33 5.17
N MET A 347 7.24 -19.63 6.43
CA MET A 347 5.97 -20.27 6.79
C MET A 347 4.77 -19.44 6.32
N THR A 348 4.82 -18.11 6.50
CA THR A 348 3.78 -17.20 5.99
C THR A 348 3.57 -17.37 4.50
N LYS A 349 4.67 -17.37 3.74
CA LYS A 349 4.62 -17.57 2.28
C LYS A 349 3.99 -18.91 1.92
N GLN A 350 4.38 -19.98 2.59
CA GLN A 350 3.82 -21.32 2.33
C GLN A 350 2.32 -21.41 2.61
N ILE A 351 1.85 -20.77 3.69
CA ILE A 351 0.43 -20.72 4.03
C ILE A 351 -0.36 -19.93 2.97
N LEU A 352 0.13 -18.76 2.58
CA LEU A 352 -0.49 -17.92 1.56
C LEU A 352 -0.47 -18.60 0.17
N ASP A 353 0.62 -19.29 -0.18
CA ASP A 353 0.72 -20.04 -1.44
C ASP A 353 -0.23 -21.24 -1.51
N ALA A 354 -0.56 -21.81 -0.36
CA ALA A 354 -1.53 -22.91 -0.28
C ALA A 354 -2.97 -22.45 -0.47
N LEU A 355 -3.30 -21.19 -0.13
CA LEU A 355 -4.67 -20.69 -0.23
C LEU A 355 -5.16 -20.58 -1.69
N PRO A 356 -6.45 -20.83 -1.93
CA PRO A 356 -7.04 -20.62 -3.24
C PRO A 356 -7.07 -19.13 -3.58
N THR A 357 -6.91 -18.82 -4.84
CA THR A 357 -7.07 -17.47 -5.36
C THR A 357 -8.50 -17.25 -5.84
N ALA A 358 -9.10 -16.12 -5.47
CA ALA A 358 -10.40 -15.73 -6.00
C ALA A 358 -10.28 -15.36 -7.50
N PRO A 359 -11.33 -15.57 -8.30
CA PRO A 359 -11.35 -15.04 -9.65
C PRO A 359 -11.16 -13.52 -9.66
N LEU A 360 -10.41 -13.01 -10.64
CA LEU A 360 -10.26 -11.57 -10.81
C LEU A 360 -11.62 -10.91 -11.01
N ALA A 361 -11.91 -9.85 -10.25
CA ALA A 361 -13.11 -9.05 -10.44
C ALA A 361 -13.08 -8.32 -11.79
N ALA A 362 -14.23 -8.18 -12.44
CA ALA A 362 -14.35 -7.35 -13.64
C ALA A 362 -14.17 -5.87 -13.25
N PRO A 363 -13.34 -5.09 -13.98
CA PRO A 363 -13.16 -3.66 -13.68
C PRO A 363 -14.45 -2.85 -13.79
N ALA A 364 -14.71 -1.94 -12.86
CA ALA A 364 -15.80 -0.98 -12.94
C ALA A 364 -15.32 0.28 -13.68
N VAL A 365 -15.60 0.35 -14.99
CA VAL A 365 -15.05 1.38 -15.89
C VAL A 365 -15.94 2.59 -15.97
N ALA A 366 -15.35 3.79 -15.86
CA ALA A 366 -15.97 5.07 -16.21
C ALA A 366 -15.28 5.67 -17.44
N ALA A 367 -16.06 6.28 -18.34
CA ALA A 367 -15.56 6.96 -19.53
C ALA A 367 -15.80 8.47 -19.42
N GLY A 368 -14.79 9.27 -19.75
CA GLY A 368 -14.83 10.73 -19.80
C GLY A 368 -14.08 11.27 -21.01
N ASN A 369 -13.92 12.59 -21.07
CA ASN A 369 -13.06 13.24 -22.05
C ASN A 369 -12.03 14.12 -21.33
N ASP A 370 -10.80 14.06 -21.77
CA ASP A 370 -9.77 15.02 -21.36
C ASP A 370 -10.11 16.40 -21.96
N ALA A 371 -10.27 17.39 -21.11
CA ALA A 371 -10.71 18.73 -21.54
C ALA A 371 -9.70 19.41 -22.48
N ALA A 372 -8.40 19.19 -22.29
CA ALA A 372 -7.36 19.84 -23.07
C ALA A 372 -7.25 19.24 -24.49
N THR A 373 -7.40 17.94 -24.60
CA THR A 373 -7.23 17.22 -25.89
C THR A 373 -8.53 16.81 -26.55
N GLY A 374 -9.64 16.77 -25.79
CA GLY A 374 -10.94 16.23 -26.24
C GLY A 374 -10.96 14.70 -26.36
N LYS A 375 -9.84 14.02 -26.04
CA LYS A 375 -9.70 12.57 -26.16
C LYS A 375 -10.46 11.84 -25.07
N ILE A 376 -10.93 10.64 -25.43
CA ILE A 376 -11.67 9.80 -24.49
C ILE A 376 -10.70 9.19 -23.48
N THR A 377 -11.01 9.36 -22.19
CA THR A 377 -10.31 8.76 -21.07
C THR A 377 -11.18 7.72 -20.41
N LEU A 378 -10.59 6.59 -20.07
CA LEU A 378 -11.20 5.49 -19.31
C LEU A 378 -10.49 5.41 -17.98
N ASN A 379 -11.24 5.27 -16.90
CA ASN A 379 -10.71 5.13 -15.55
C ASN A 379 -11.48 4.03 -14.81
N TRP A 380 -10.79 3.30 -13.95
CA TRP A 380 -11.39 2.27 -13.09
C TRP A 380 -10.60 2.17 -11.77
N ALA A 381 -11.18 1.52 -10.77
CA ALA A 381 -10.43 1.17 -9.56
C ALA A 381 -9.48 0.00 -9.85
N ALA A 382 -8.30 -0.01 -9.22
CA ALA A 382 -7.39 -1.14 -9.31
C ALA A 382 -8.09 -2.42 -8.82
N VAL A 383 -7.96 -3.50 -9.60
CA VAL A 383 -8.49 -4.82 -9.25
C VAL A 383 -7.39 -5.59 -8.53
N ARG A 384 -7.69 -6.09 -7.32
CA ARG A 384 -6.74 -6.89 -6.54
C ARG A 384 -6.30 -8.12 -7.34
N GLY A 385 -5.01 -8.39 -7.38
CA GLY A 385 -4.43 -9.49 -8.15
C GLY A 385 -4.26 -9.24 -9.65
N ALA A 386 -4.62 -8.06 -10.16
CA ALA A 386 -4.38 -7.71 -11.55
C ALA A 386 -2.96 -7.15 -11.74
N ALA A 387 -2.20 -7.72 -12.66
CA ALA A 387 -0.91 -7.20 -13.10
C ALA A 387 -1.05 -6.20 -14.26
N SER A 388 -2.13 -6.33 -15.05
CA SER A 388 -2.41 -5.44 -16.19
C SER A 388 -3.89 -5.49 -16.58
N TYR A 389 -4.27 -4.64 -17.54
CA TYR A 389 -5.63 -4.55 -18.06
C TYR A 389 -5.63 -4.56 -19.57
N ASP A 390 -6.49 -5.37 -20.17
CA ASP A 390 -6.75 -5.36 -21.61
C ASP A 390 -7.94 -4.45 -21.92
N VAL A 391 -7.72 -3.41 -22.71
CA VAL A 391 -8.75 -2.45 -23.14
C VAL A 391 -9.20 -2.76 -24.56
N TYR A 392 -10.51 -2.90 -24.75
CA TYR A 392 -11.13 -3.20 -26.03
C TYR A 392 -12.04 -2.05 -26.47
N ARG A 393 -12.09 -1.81 -27.77
CA ARG A 393 -12.90 -0.76 -28.39
C ARG A 393 -13.76 -1.28 -29.53
N SER A 394 -14.95 -0.68 -29.70
CA SER A 394 -15.84 -0.87 -30.85
C SER A 394 -16.46 0.46 -31.28
N LEU A 395 -16.97 0.51 -32.52
CA LEU A 395 -17.80 1.61 -33.03
C LEU A 395 -19.29 1.37 -32.77
N THR A 396 -19.68 0.18 -32.31
CA THR A 396 -21.05 -0.18 -31.97
C THR A 396 -21.16 -0.79 -30.58
N LYS A 397 -22.31 -0.64 -29.93
CA LYS A 397 -22.58 -1.14 -28.60
C LYS A 397 -22.35 -2.66 -28.44
N TYR A 398 -22.64 -3.41 -29.49
CA TYR A 398 -22.61 -4.88 -29.44
C TYR A 398 -21.37 -5.49 -30.11
N GLY A 399 -20.42 -4.67 -30.58
CA GLY A 399 -19.18 -5.14 -31.18
C GLY A 399 -19.22 -5.15 -32.71
N PRO A 400 -18.22 -5.70 -33.37
CA PRO A 400 -17.07 -6.40 -32.77
C PRO A 400 -16.14 -5.49 -31.94
N PHE A 401 -15.67 -6.01 -30.81
CA PHE A 401 -14.69 -5.33 -29.97
C PHE A 401 -13.27 -5.81 -30.33
N VAL A 402 -12.40 -4.87 -30.65
CA VAL A 402 -11.00 -5.13 -30.96
C VAL A 402 -10.14 -4.65 -29.78
N LYS A 403 -9.14 -5.41 -29.40
CA LYS A 403 -8.16 -5.01 -28.39
C LYS A 403 -7.44 -3.76 -28.88
N MET A 404 -7.57 -2.68 -28.13
CA MET A 404 -6.94 -1.41 -28.43
C MET A 404 -5.53 -1.33 -27.83
N THR A 405 -5.40 -1.71 -26.56
CA THR A 405 -4.14 -1.67 -25.83
C THR A 405 -4.19 -2.56 -24.59
N SER A 406 -3.03 -2.75 -23.95
CA SER A 406 -2.89 -3.16 -22.55
C SER A 406 -2.24 -2.04 -21.76
N THR A 407 -2.53 -1.96 -20.47
CA THR A 407 -1.95 -0.99 -19.54
C THR A 407 -1.80 -1.63 -18.15
N ASP A 408 -0.75 -1.29 -17.43
CA ASP A 408 -0.54 -1.72 -16.06
C ASP A 408 -1.25 -0.78 -15.06
N GLY A 409 -1.60 0.44 -15.51
CA GLY A 409 -2.34 1.43 -14.72
C GLY A 409 -3.85 1.23 -14.80
N ALA A 410 -4.57 1.78 -13.82
CA ALA A 410 -6.03 1.78 -13.75
C ALA A 410 -6.70 2.86 -14.62
N SER A 411 -6.07 3.25 -15.73
CA SER A 411 -6.59 4.23 -16.67
C SER A 411 -6.02 4.03 -18.09
N CYS A 412 -6.75 4.56 -19.08
CA CYS A 412 -6.31 4.54 -20.48
C CYS A 412 -6.90 5.73 -21.24
N THR A 413 -6.12 6.34 -22.13
CA THR A 413 -6.60 7.39 -23.05
C THR A 413 -6.59 6.88 -24.49
N ASP A 414 -7.73 6.95 -25.17
CA ASP A 414 -7.81 6.65 -26.59
C ASP A 414 -7.35 7.86 -27.42
N THR A 415 -6.05 7.91 -27.69
CA THR A 415 -5.44 8.98 -28.50
C THR A 415 -5.86 8.94 -29.98
N SER A 416 -6.36 7.80 -30.45
CA SER A 416 -6.78 7.58 -31.83
C SER A 416 -8.24 7.96 -32.08
N ALA A 417 -9.04 8.25 -31.05
CA ALA A 417 -10.43 8.64 -31.16
C ALA A 417 -10.57 9.92 -31.97
N LYS A 418 -11.56 9.96 -32.91
CA LYS A 418 -11.85 11.07 -33.80
C LYS A 418 -13.02 11.86 -33.27
N VAL A 419 -12.92 13.19 -33.31
CA VAL A 419 -13.96 14.12 -32.85
C VAL A 419 -15.30 13.81 -33.51
N GLY A 420 -16.35 13.78 -32.70
CA GLY A 420 -17.73 13.57 -33.13
C GLY A 420 -18.11 12.12 -33.40
N TYR A 421 -17.25 11.17 -33.13
CA TYR A 421 -17.57 9.76 -33.17
C TYR A 421 -17.74 9.20 -31.75
N THR A 422 -18.77 8.38 -31.55
CA THR A 422 -19.00 7.65 -30.32
C THR A 422 -18.30 6.29 -30.39
N TYR A 423 -17.56 5.98 -29.33
CA TYR A 423 -16.86 4.70 -29.16
C TYR A 423 -17.39 3.97 -27.95
N TYR A 424 -17.35 2.67 -28.02
CA TYR A 424 -17.77 1.75 -26.98
C TYR A 424 -16.56 0.98 -26.48
N TYR A 425 -16.43 0.84 -25.16
CA TYR A 425 -15.27 0.21 -24.53
C TYR A 425 -15.69 -0.83 -23.53
N LYS A 426 -14.87 -1.85 -23.38
CA LYS A 426 -14.87 -2.79 -22.27
C LYS A 426 -13.44 -3.12 -21.87
N VAL A 427 -13.24 -3.41 -20.60
CA VAL A 427 -11.92 -3.68 -20.01
C VAL A 427 -12.00 -4.99 -19.24
N ARG A 428 -10.93 -5.75 -19.21
CA ARG A 428 -10.76 -6.87 -18.29
C ARG A 428 -9.41 -6.81 -17.60
N ALA A 429 -9.36 -7.26 -16.37
CA ALA A 429 -8.12 -7.44 -15.62
C ALA A 429 -7.39 -8.71 -16.08
N VAL A 430 -6.06 -8.70 -15.97
CA VAL A 430 -5.17 -9.80 -16.32
C VAL A 430 -4.16 -9.98 -15.19
N ALA A 431 -4.12 -11.17 -14.56
CA ALA A 431 -3.14 -11.52 -13.54
C ALA A 431 -1.75 -11.77 -14.15
N ALA A 432 -0.72 -11.87 -13.30
CA ALA A 432 0.66 -12.13 -13.71
C ALA A 432 0.84 -13.48 -14.43
N ASP A 433 0.02 -14.48 -14.09
CA ASP A 433 -0.01 -15.79 -14.74
C ASP A 433 -0.80 -15.82 -16.07
N GLY A 434 -1.37 -14.67 -16.48
CA GLY A 434 -2.19 -14.53 -17.67
C GLY A 434 -3.67 -14.86 -17.49
N THR A 435 -4.12 -15.25 -16.28
CA THR A 435 -5.54 -15.41 -15.94
C THR A 435 -6.28 -14.11 -16.14
N LYS A 436 -7.51 -14.18 -16.64
CA LYS A 436 -8.29 -13.01 -17.05
C LYS A 436 -9.63 -12.97 -16.33
N SER A 437 -10.03 -11.75 -15.92
CA SER A 437 -11.37 -11.53 -15.41
C SER A 437 -12.42 -11.58 -16.51
N ASP A 438 -13.69 -11.58 -16.11
CA ASP A 438 -14.77 -11.17 -16.98
C ASP A 438 -14.56 -9.75 -17.48
N TYR A 439 -15.24 -9.40 -18.58
CA TYR A 439 -15.22 -8.03 -19.08
C TYR A 439 -16.08 -7.11 -18.19
N SER A 440 -15.65 -5.87 -18.07
CA SER A 440 -16.49 -4.79 -17.54
C SER A 440 -17.81 -4.68 -18.32
N THR A 441 -18.79 -4.02 -17.74
CA THR A 441 -19.91 -3.48 -18.51
C THR A 441 -19.40 -2.57 -19.62
N VAL A 442 -20.13 -2.54 -20.75
CA VAL A 442 -19.77 -1.67 -21.88
C VAL A 442 -20.09 -0.23 -21.52
N VAL A 443 -19.08 0.64 -21.59
CA VAL A 443 -19.23 2.10 -21.47
C VAL A 443 -19.07 2.75 -22.84
N SER A 444 -19.68 3.91 -23.03
CA SER A 444 -19.55 4.66 -24.28
C SER A 444 -19.27 6.14 -24.05
N ARG A 445 -18.53 6.73 -24.98
CA ARG A 445 -18.25 8.18 -24.97
C ARG A 445 -18.05 8.69 -26.39
N THR A 446 -18.53 9.90 -26.64
CA THR A 446 -18.23 10.65 -27.87
C THR A 446 -16.94 11.44 -27.68
N CYS A 447 -16.04 11.38 -28.64
CA CYS A 447 -14.80 12.15 -28.59
C CYS A 447 -15.11 13.65 -28.87
N ASP A 448 -14.72 14.51 -27.94
CA ASP A 448 -15.00 15.94 -27.99
C ASP A 448 -13.96 16.72 -28.81
N CYS A 449 -14.28 17.95 -29.19
CA CYS A 449 -13.28 18.94 -29.56
C CYS A 449 -12.37 19.24 -28.35
N ALA A 450 -11.10 19.52 -28.58
CA ALA A 450 -10.21 20.07 -27.54
C ALA A 450 -10.71 21.46 -27.10
N ALA A 451 -10.55 21.77 -25.82
CA ALA A 451 -10.84 23.13 -25.36
C ALA A 451 -9.83 24.12 -25.98
N PRO A 452 -10.29 25.28 -26.50
CA PRO A 452 -9.39 26.28 -27.05
C PRO A 452 -8.40 26.80 -26.01
N VAL A 453 -7.12 26.92 -26.38
CA VAL A 453 -6.10 27.61 -25.57
C VAL A 453 -6.14 29.09 -25.93
N VAL A 454 -6.79 29.90 -25.09
CA VAL A 454 -7.07 31.32 -25.38
C VAL A 454 -5.95 32.21 -24.83
N LYS A 455 -5.48 33.13 -25.67
CA LYS A 455 -4.50 34.18 -25.32
C LYS A 455 -5.18 35.54 -25.39
N GLY A 456 -4.89 36.43 -24.46
CA GLY A 456 -5.32 37.81 -24.45
C GLY A 456 -4.19 38.74 -24.89
N GLY A 457 -4.43 39.56 -25.89
CA GLY A 457 -3.51 40.62 -26.33
C GLY A 457 -3.96 42.00 -25.84
N ASN A 458 -3.26 43.05 -26.28
CA ASN A 458 -3.63 44.46 -26.05
C ASN A 458 -3.50 45.22 -27.35
N ASN A 459 -4.47 46.08 -27.68
CA ASN A 459 -4.39 46.99 -28.81
C ASN A 459 -4.23 48.42 -28.27
N ALA A 460 -3.01 48.93 -28.35
CA ALA A 460 -2.64 50.22 -27.77
C ALA A 460 -3.45 51.38 -28.34
N SER A 461 -3.82 51.35 -29.62
CA SER A 461 -4.55 52.44 -30.29
C SER A 461 -6.00 52.54 -29.86
N THR A 462 -6.63 51.41 -29.54
CA THR A 462 -8.06 51.37 -29.16
C THR A 462 -8.31 51.13 -27.68
N GLY A 463 -7.29 50.72 -26.92
CA GLY A 463 -7.41 50.25 -25.53
C GLY A 463 -8.17 48.94 -25.39
N LYS A 464 -8.69 48.37 -26.45
CA LYS A 464 -9.40 47.09 -26.47
C LYS A 464 -8.40 45.95 -26.56
N PHE A 465 -8.80 44.78 -26.10
CA PHE A 465 -7.94 43.61 -26.19
C PHE A 465 -8.54 42.52 -27.09
N PRO A 466 -7.78 41.99 -28.05
CA PRO A 466 -8.14 40.83 -28.80
C PRO A 466 -7.89 39.55 -27.97
N LEU A 467 -8.81 38.61 -28.10
CA LEU A 467 -8.63 37.22 -27.73
C LEU A 467 -8.23 36.45 -28.97
N THR A 468 -7.26 35.57 -28.84
CA THR A 468 -6.80 34.70 -29.93
C THR A 468 -6.67 33.28 -29.44
N TRP A 469 -6.85 32.31 -30.31
CA TRP A 469 -6.65 30.89 -30.05
C TRP A 469 -6.28 30.17 -31.33
N ASP A 470 -5.70 28.99 -31.18
CA ASP A 470 -5.36 28.15 -32.32
C ASP A 470 -6.61 27.42 -32.86
N LYS A 471 -6.60 27.05 -34.13
CA LYS A 471 -7.68 26.28 -34.74
C LYS A 471 -7.81 24.92 -34.07
N VAL A 472 -9.02 24.63 -33.53
CA VAL A 472 -9.33 23.33 -32.90
C VAL A 472 -9.82 22.35 -33.97
N SER A 473 -9.22 21.18 -34.00
CA SER A 473 -9.62 20.12 -34.96
C SER A 473 -11.07 19.70 -34.70
N GLY A 474 -11.84 19.56 -35.77
CA GLY A 474 -13.26 19.18 -35.71
C GLY A 474 -14.23 20.33 -35.36
N ALA A 475 -13.75 21.49 -34.99
CA ALA A 475 -14.60 22.65 -34.72
C ALA A 475 -15.08 23.32 -36.02
N LYS A 476 -16.36 23.68 -36.06
CA LYS A 476 -16.96 24.52 -37.14
C LYS A 476 -16.97 26.01 -36.79
N GLU A 477 -17.06 26.33 -35.53
CA GLU A 477 -17.14 27.69 -34.98
C GLU A 477 -16.80 27.71 -33.49
N TYR A 478 -16.69 28.90 -32.93
CA TYR A 478 -16.36 29.14 -31.51
C TYR A 478 -17.41 30.04 -30.88
N VAL A 479 -17.74 29.79 -29.64
CA VAL A 479 -18.59 30.66 -28.81
C VAL A 479 -17.73 31.29 -27.72
N VAL A 480 -17.74 32.64 -27.72
CA VAL A 480 -17.06 33.43 -26.67
C VAL A 480 -18.06 33.77 -25.58
N TYR A 481 -17.67 33.50 -24.35
CA TYR A 481 -18.41 33.79 -23.14
C TYR A 481 -17.69 34.86 -22.32
N ARG A 482 -18.45 35.70 -21.63
CA ARG A 482 -17.93 36.76 -20.74
C ARG A 482 -18.62 36.73 -19.39
N ALA A 483 -17.84 37.03 -18.34
CA ALA A 483 -18.31 37.37 -17.02
C ALA A 483 -17.70 38.69 -16.56
N ASN A 484 -18.34 39.39 -15.61
CA ASN A 484 -17.84 40.62 -14.99
C ASN A 484 -17.03 40.35 -13.72
N TYR A 485 -17.07 39.11 -13.19
CA TYR A 485 -16.34 38.65 -12.01
C TYR A 485 -15.73 37.27 -12.29
N SER A 486 -14.64 36.95 -11.63
CA SER A 486 -13.92 35.68 -11.86
C SER A 486 -14.77 34.43 -11.60
N ASN A 487 -15.65 34.48 -10.61
CA ASN A 487 -16.61 33.44 -10.21
C ASN A 487 -18.05 33.73 -10.72
N GLY A 488 -18.22 34.71 -11.60
CA GLY A 488 -19.53 35.10 -12.12
C GLY A 488 -20.07 34.11 -13.16
N THR A 489 -21.35 34.25 -13.47
CA THR A 489 -21.99 33.51 -14.55
C THR A 489 -21.46 33.98 -15.91
N TYR A 490 -20.91 33.05 -16.68
CA TYR A 490 -20.42 33.29 -18.01
C TYR A 490 -21.60 33.30 -19.01
N THR A 491 -21.89 34.44 -19.62
CA THR A 491 -22.94 34.59 -20.62
C THR A 491 -22.36 34.57 -22.01
N LYS A 492 -23.06 33.92 -22.94
CA LYS A 492 -22.70 33.93 -24.36
C LYS A 492 -22.68 35.36 -24.90
N MET A 493 -21.57 35.73 -25.47
CA MET A 493 -21.35 37.07 -26.00
C MET A 493 -21.33 37.09 -27.52
N PHE A 494 -20.63 36.15 -28.15
CA PHE A 494 -20.41 36.15 -29.57
C PHE A 494 -20.13 34.74 -30.11
N THR A 495 -20.53 34.51 -31.38
CA THR A 495 -20.18 33.29 -32.11
C THR A 495 -19.34 33.67 -33.32
N THR A 496 -18.24 32.96 -33.57
CA THR A 496 -17.32 33.26 -34.67
C THR A 496 -16.75 31.98 -35.30
N LYS A 497 -16.50 32.04 -36.60
CA LYS A 497 -15.71 31.02 -37.32
C LYS A 497 -14.21 31.31 -37.28
N ASN A 498 -13.84 32.54 -36.89
CA ASN A 498 -12.44 32.96 -36.77
C ASN A 498 -11.83 32.46 -35.47
N THR A 499 -10.52 32.42 -35.43
CA THR A 499 -9.73 32.06 -34.23
C THR A 499 -9.34 33.28 -33.39
N SER A 500 -10.15 34.36 -33.50
CA SER A 500 -9.97 35.59 -32.76
C SER A 500 -11.30 36.30 -32.51
N TYR A 501 -11.33 37.12 -31.48
CA TYR A 501 -12.43 37.99 -31.15
C TYR A 501 -11.93 39.20 -30.35
N THR A 502 -12.42 40.40 -30.69
CA THR A 502 -12.13 41.61 -29.91
C THR A 502 -13.45 42.17 -29.35
N ASN A 503 -13.49 42.32 -28.02
CA ASN A 503 -14.64 42.95 -27.38
C ASN A 503 -14.60 44.47 -27.56
N THR A 504 -15.28 44.97 -28.59
CA THR A 504 -15.36 46.40 -28.89
C THR A 504 -16.22 47.19 -27.91
N THR A 505 -17.10 46.53 -27.15
CA THR A 505 -17.97 47.15 -26.12
C THR A 505 -17.35 47.21 -24.73
N ALA A 506 -16.12 46.76 -24.56
CA ALA A 506 -15.43 46.82 -23.26
C ALA A 506 -15.18 48.29 -22.88
N ASN A 507 -15.45 48.64 -21.62
CA ASN A 507 -15.24 49.97 -21.10
C ASN A 507 -13.87 50.08 -20.40
N ALA A 508 -13.15 51.16 -20.65
CA ALA A 508 -11.86 51.42 -20.04
C ALA A 508 -11.95 51.39 -18.49
N GLY A 509 -10.98 50.78 -17.85
CA GLY A 509 -10.92 50.63 -16.38
C GLY A 509 -11.73 49.49 -15.81
N TYR A 510 -12.45 48.70 -16.64
CA TYR A 510 -13.17 47.52 -16.17
C TYR A 510 -12.43 46.24 -16.53
N THR A 511 -12.39 45.30 -15.60
CA THR A 511 -11.84 43.96 -15.82
C THR A 511 -12.95 43.03 -16.31
N TYR A 512 -12.65 42.23 -17.31
CA TYR A 512 -13.55 41.24 -17.86
C TYR A 512 -12.88 39.88 -17.88
N TYR A 513 -13.71 38.85 -17.78
CA TYR A 513 -13.31 37.45 -17.70
C TYR A 513 -13.93 36.70 -18.87
N TYR A 514 -13.10 35.99 -19.65
CA TYR A 514 -13.53 35.33 -20.89
C TYR A 514 -13.21 33.86 -20.84
N LYS A 515 -14.10 33.07 -21.45
CA LYS A 515 -13.89 31.69 -21.82
C LYS A 515 -14.38 31.47 -23.25
N VAL A 516 -13.79 30.50 -23.94
CA VAL A 516 -14.17 30.16 -25.32
C VAL A 516 -14.48 28.65 -25.38
N LYS A 517 -15.50 28.31 -26.15
CA LYS A 517 -15.91 26.92 -26.41
C LYS A 517 -15.82 26.66 -27.91
N ALA A 518 -15.21 25.55 -28.30
CA ALA A 518 -15.23 25.09 -29.70
C ALA A 518 -16.49 24.26 -29.92
N ILE A 519 -17.21 24.55 -30.99
CA ILE A 519 -18.47 23.90 -31.41
C ILE A 519 -18.16 22.88 -32.50
N SER A 520 -18.48 21.63 -32.24
CA SER A 520 -18.22 20.53 -33.16
C SER A 520 -18.96 20.67 -34.49
N SER A 521 -18.31 20.25 -35.56
CA SER A 521 -18.91 20.16 -36.90
C SER A 521 -19.83 18.95 -37.09
N LYS A 522 -19.80 18.00 -36.13
CA LYS A 522 -20.53 16.72 -36.23
C LYS A 522 -21.79 16.68 -35.34
N THR A 523 -21.63 16.84 -34.07
CA THR A 523 -22.71 16.76 -33.08
C THR A 523 -22.41 17.69 -31.90
N SER A 524 -23.45 18.18 -31.22
CA SER A 524 -23.33 19.02 -30.03
C SER A 524 -22.70 18.26 -28.85
N ASP A 525 -22.85 16.93 -28.83
CA ASP A 525 -22.27 16.07 -27.79
C ASP A 525 -20.73 15.99 -27.86
N ALA A 526 -20.15 16.48 -28.95
CA ALA A 526 -18.71 16.58 -29.18
C ALA A 526 -18.17 18.01 -29.10
N ASP A 527 -18.96 18.96 -28.60
CA ASP A 527 -18.47 20.31 -28.30
C ASP A 527 -17.40 20.25 -27.22
N SER A 528 -16.41 21.15 -27.27
CA SER A 528 -15.36 21.19 -26.29
C SER A 528 -15.87 21.56 -24.88
N ALA A 529 -15.08 21.25 -23.87
CA ALA A 529 -15.16 21.97 -22.60
C ALA A 529 -14.90 23.47 -22.84
N LEU A 530 -15.28 24.32 -21.88
CA LEU A 530 -14.86 25.72 -21.85
C LEU A 530 -13.35 25.81 -21.65
N SER A 531 -12.70 26.74 -22.34
CA SER A 531 -11.30 27.08 -22.13
C SER A 531 -11.02 27.48 -20.69
N THR A 532 -9.74 27.46 -20.30
CA THR A 532 -9.29 28.20 -19.11
C THR A 532 -9.71 29.66 -19.23
N MET A 533 -9.92 30.30 -18.08
CA MET A 533 -10.31 31.69 -17.97
C MET A 533 -9.15 32.61 -18.39
N VAL A 534 -9.46 33.57 -19.27
CA VAL A 534 -8.58 34.71 -19.58
C VAL A 534 -9.18 35.97 -18.99
N THR A 535 -8.38 36.71 -18.24
CA THR A 535 -8.80 37.97 -17.63
C THR A 535 -8.00 39.14 -18.18
N ARG A 536 -8.68 40.26 -18.41
CA ARG A 536 -8.03 41.49 -18.85
C ARG A 536 -8.80 42.73 -18.41
N THR A 537 -8.06 43.76 -17.99
CA THR A 537 -8.60 45.09 -17.79
C THR A 537 -8.51 45.87 -19.12
N CYS A 538 -9.60 46.49 -19.52
CA CYS A 538 -9.62 47.31 -20.72
C CYS A 538 -8.90 48.65 -20.46
N ASP A 539 -7.89 48.94 -21.26
CA ASP A 539 -7.09 50.16 -21.12
C ASP A 539 -7.82 51.37 -21.79
N CYS A 540 -7.39 52.57 -21.44
CA CYS A 540 -7.70 53.75 -22.26
C CYS A 540 -6.99 53.64 -23.62
N ALA A 541 -7.59 54.18 -24.67
CA ALA A 541 -6.91 54.31 -25.96
C ALA A 541 -5.75 55.30 -25.86
N ALA A 542 -4.67 55.03 -26.61
CA ALA A 542 -3.57 55.99 -26.66
C ALA A 542 -4.02 57.28 -27.36
N PRO A 543 -3.72 58.45 -26.81
CA PRO A 543 -4.09 59.72 -27.45
C PRO A 543 -3.39 59.86 -28.83
N VAL A 544 -4.14 60.39 -29.80
CA VAL A 544 -3.57 60.83 -31.06
C VAL A 544 -3.25 62.30 -30.95
N VAL A 545 -1.95 62.60 -30.79
CA VAL A 545 -1.49 63.96 -30.46
C VAL A 545 -1.14 64.73 -31.74
N LYS A 546 -1.64 65.94 -31.82
CA LYS A 546 -1.23 66.95 -32.84
C LYS A 546 -0.42 68.04 -32.15
N ILE A 547 0.55 68.60 -32.85
CA ILE A 547 1.40 69.65 -32.31
C ILE A 547 1.47 70.81 -33.30
N ALA A 548 1.41 72.02 -32.79
CA ALA A 548 1.58 73.26 -33.53
C ALA A 548 2.22 74.32 -32.62
N LEU A 549 2.62 75.47 -33.12
CA LEU A 549 2.96 76.62 -32.33
C LEU A 549 1.71 77.43 -31.98
N ASN A 550 1.63 77.96 -30.77
CA ASN A 550 0.61 78.93 -30.38
C ASN A 550 0.98 80.36 -30.92
N SER A 551 0.16 81.36 -30.66
CA SER A 551 0.41 82.76 -31.06
C SER A 551 1.72 83.33 -30.61
N ASP A 552 2.24 82.81 -29.47
CA ASP A 552 3.47 83.32 -28.81
C ASP A 552 4.69 82.51 -29.22
N GLY A 553 4.60 81.60 -30.22
CA GLY A 553 5.67 80.79 -30.71
C GLY A 553 5.99 79.55 -29.86
N HIS A 554 5.19 79.24 -28.84
CA HIS A 554 5.42 78.09 -27.97
C HIS A 554 4.69 76.82 -28.46
N PRO A 555 5.24 75.62 -28.20
CA PRO A 555 4.60 74.36 -28.54
C PRO A 555 3.23 74.20 -27.90
N LYS A 556 2.20 73.93 -28.70
CA LYS A 556 0.84 73.58 -28.29
C LYS A 556 0.52 72.17 -28.77
N LEU A 557 0.24 71.26 -27.85
CA LEU A 557 -0.23 69.92 -28.08
C LEU A 557 -1.74 69.91 -27.96
N THR A 558 -2.41 69.18 -28.82
CA THR A 558 -3.88 68.93 -28.78
C THR A 558 -4.15 67.46 -29.08
N TRP A 559 -5.22 66.95 -28.49
CA TRP A 559 -5.70 65.58 -28.73
C TRP A 559 -7.19 65.49 -28.48
N ASP A 560 -7.84 64.44 -28.97
CA ASP A 560 -9.25 64.18 -28.72
C ASP A 560 -9.43 63.57 -27.33
N LYS A 561 -10.63 63.78 -26.74
CA LYS A 561 -10.97 63.22 -25.43
C LYS A 561 -10.96 61.69 -25.52
N VAL A 562 -10.15 61.05 -24.66
CA VAL A 562 -10.08 59.58 -24.55
C VAL A 562 -11.13 59.08 -23.57
N THR A 563 -12.00 58.18 -24.01
CA THR A 563 -13.04 57.59 -23.16
C THR A 563 -12.42 56.83 -21.98
N GLY A 564 -12.89 57.15 -20.76
CA GLY A 564 -12.38 56.52 -19.52
C GLY A 564 -11.18 57.24 -18.88
N ALA A 565 -10.62 58.24 -19.55
CA ALA A 565 -9.57 59.07 -18.97
C ALA A 565 -10.15 60.25 -18.19
N ASP A 566 -9.56 60.60 -17.06
CA ASP A 566 -9.88 61.79 -16.26
C ASP A 566 -8.81 62.87 -16.39
N ARG A 567 -7.61 62.53 -16.81
CA ARG A 567 -6.47 63.40 -17.01
C ARG A 567 -5.48 62.78 -17.98
N TYR A 568 -4.43 63.55 -18.33
CA TYR A 568 -3.39 63.14 -19.26
C TYR A 568 -2.02 63.49 -18.68
N TRP A 569 -1.07 62.57 -18.76
CA TRP A 569 0.34 62.84 -18.44
C TRP A 569 1.06 63.19 -19.73
N VAL A 570 1.71 64.35 -19.73
CA VAL A 570 2.57 64.84 -20.81
C VAL A 570 4.01 64.55 -20.42
N TYR A 571 4.70 63.86 -21.30
CA TYR A 571 6.14 63.60 -21.18
C TYR A 571 6.87 64.42 -22.23
N ARG A 572 8.02 64.98 -21.82
CA ARG A 572 8.86 65.82 -22.70
C ARG A 572 10.27 65.24 -22.81
N SER A 573 10.90 65.44 -23.97
CA SER A 573 12.31 65.14 -24.23
C SER A 573 12.89 66.30 -25.07
N THR A 574 14.21 66.51 -24.94
CA THR A 574 15.00 67.42 -25.80
C THR A 574 15.90 66.70 -26.77
N ASP A 575 16.07 65.35 -26.61
CA ASP A 575 16.87 64.52 -27.48
C ASP A 575 16.05 63.52 -28.32
N GLY A 576 14.74 63.49 -28.13
CA GLY A 576 13.82 62.57 -28.84
C GLY A 576 13.89 61.13 -28.40
N LYS A 577 14.76 60.77 -27.45
CA LYS A 577 15.00 59.40 -26.94
C LYS A 577 14.59 59.23 -25.50
N ASN A 578 15.02 60.14 -24.60
CA ASN A 578 14.77 60.10 -23.18
C ASN A 578 13.59 61.00 -22.78
N PHE A 579 12.45 60.39 -22.40
CA PHE A 579 11.23 61.11 -22.09
C PHE A 579 11.04 61.08 -20.56
N SER A 580 10.85 62.31 -19.95
CA SER A 580 10.55 62.48 -18.53
C SER A 580 9.12 63.01 -18.40
N TYR A 581 8.42 62.58 -17.29
CA TYR A 581 7.16 63.20 -16.92
C TYR A 581 7.35 64.68 -16.77
N TYR A 582 6.43 65.46 -17.38
CA TYR A 582 6.55 66.91 -17.40
C TYR A 582 5.32 67.61 -16.85
N TYR A 583 4.10 67.17 -17.20
CA TYR A 583 2.88 67.89 -16.80
C TYR A 583 1.67 66.95 -16.73
N THR A 584 0.70 67.31 -15.83
CA THR A 584 -0.63 66.69 -15.83
C THR A 584 -1.64 67.62 -16.42
N ALA A 585 -2.22 67.32 -17.57
CA ALA A 585 -3.32 68.05 -18.18
C ALA A 585 -4.67 67.42 -17.78
N LYS A 586 -5.63 68.25 -17.31
CA LYS A 586 -7.03 67.88 -17.13
C LYS A 586 -7.90 68.23 -18.36
N THR A 587 -7.27 68.89 -19.33
CA THR A 587 -7.85 69.29 -20.62
C THR A 587 -7.31 68.41 -21.73
N THR A 588 -7.82 68.57 -22.94
CA THR A 588 -7.34 67.88 -24.13
C THR A 588 -6.28 68.68 -24.91
N TYR A 589 -5.59 69.56 -24.24
CA TYR A 589 -4.46 70.32 -24.75
C TYR A 589 -3.45 70.65 -23.67
N PHE A 590 -2.25 70.98 -24.12
CA PHE A 590 -1.14 71.46 -23.28
C PHE A 590 -0.31 72.47 -24.06
N ASN A 591 0.02 73.62 -23.41
CA ASN A 591 0.93 74.62 -23.92
C ASN A 591 2.25 74.57 -23.14
N ASN A 592 3.37 74.45 -23.83
CA ASN A 592 4.67 74.56 -23.19
C ASN A 592 5.19 75.99 -23.19
N ASN A 593 4.64 76.83 -22.32
CA ASN A 593 5.00 78.26 -22.25
C ASN A 593 6.44 78.50 -21.72
N SER A 594 7.15 77.49 -21.29
CA SER A 594 8.54 77.58 -20.86
C SER A 594 9.53 77.11 -21.95
N ALA A 595 9.06 76.93 -23.17
CA ALA A 595 9.93 76.52 -24.27
C ALA A 595 10.87 77.66 -24.65
N THR A 596 12.14 77.35 -24.86
CA THR A 596 13.15 78.28 -25.30
C THR A 596 13.10 78.38 -26.84
N ALA A 597 13.06 79.59 -27.38
CA ALA A 597 13.08 79.84 -28.81
C ALA A 597 14.33 79.20 -29.46
N GLY A 598 14.12 78.56 -30.61
CA GLY A 598 15.15 77.82 -31.35
C GLY A 598 15.39 76.37 -30.84
N ALA A 599 14.85 75.98 -29.69
CA ALA A 599 15.02 74.63 -29.18
C ALA A 599 13.90 73.69 -29.71
N THR A 600 14.31 72.48 -30.08
CA THR A 600 13.37 71.40 -30.51
C THR A 600 12.97 70.58 -29.31
N TYR A 601 11.67 70.40 -29.12
CA TYR A 601 11.07 69.56 -28.06
C TYR A 601 10.25 68.42 -28.67
N TYR A 602 10.35 67.29 -28.01
CA TYR A 602 9.67 66.07 -28.34
C TYR A 602 8.69 65.72 -27.22
N TYR A 603 7.49 65.27 -27.56
CA TYR A 603 6.45 64.96 -26.56
C TYR A 603 5.79 63.63 -26.84
N LYS A 604 5.34 63.01 -25.74
CA LYS A 604 4.41 61.88 -25.68
C LYS A 604 3.33 62.20 -24.66
N VAL A 605 2.12 61.69 -24.90
CA VAL A 605 0.98 61.86 -23.99
C VAL A 605 0.41 60.51 -23.66
N MET A 606 0.05 60.30 -22.38
CA MET A 606 -0.60 59.12 -21.86
C MET A 606 -1.96 59.51 -21.29
N ALA A 607 -3.03 58.84 -21.66
CA ALA A 607 -4.33 58.97 -21.03
C ALA A 607 -4.34 58.17 -19.71
N VAL A 608 -4.71 58.83 -18.64
CA VAL A 608 -4.76 58.26 -17.29
C VAL A 608 -6.19 57.87 -16.94
N SER A 609 -6.41 56.63 -16.64
CA SER A 609 -7.73 56.07 -16.36
C SER A 609 -8.31 56.66 -15.05
N ALA A 610 -9.59 57.01 -15.09
CA ALA A 610 -10.34 57.44 -13.92
C ALA A 610 -10.58 56.35 -12.88
N ARG A 611 -10.41 55.05 -13.25
CA ARG A 611 -10.77 53.93 -12.40
C ARG A 611 -9.57 53.14 -11.87
N SER A 612 -8.54 52.98 -12.66
CA SER A 612 -7.41 52.10 -12.30
C SER A 612 -6.15 52.51 -13.06
N SER A 613 -5.02 52.66 -12.33
CA SER A 613 -3.71 52.91 -12.96
C SER A 613 -3.27 51.75 -13.92
N TYR A 614 -3.80 50.54 -13.69
CA TYR A 614 -3.57 49.40 -14.62
C TYR A 614 -4.28 49.52 -15.97
N ALA A 615 -5.19 50.53 -16.10
CA ALA A 615 -5.94 50.80 -17.33
C ALA A 615 -5.51 52.11 -18.00
N ASN A 616 -4.36 52.67 -17.65
CA ASN A 616 -3.77 53.79 -18.35
C ASN A 616 -3.45 53.36 -19.80
N SER A 617 -3.52 54.32 -20.73
CA SER A 617 -3.19 54.03 -22.12
C SER A 617 -1.71 53.75 -22.30
N ALA A 618 -1.35 53.12 -23.44
CA ALA A 618 0.00 53.28 -23.95
C ALA A 618 0.32 54.76 -24.23
N MET A 619 1.58 55.12 -24.29
CA MET A 619 2.00 56.49 -24.72
C MET A 619 1.64 56.70 -26.20
N SER A 620 1.27 57.93 -26.55
CA SER A 620 1.12 58.37 -27.92
C SER A 620 2.40 58.15 -28.75
N SER A 621 2.30 58.22 -30.05
CA SER A 621 3.47 58.42 -30.90
C SER A 621 4.16 59.73 -30.53
N VAL A 622 5.46 59.81 -30.81
CA VAL A 622 6.27 61.04 -30.59
C VAL A 622 5.80 62.12 -31.56
N VAL A 623 5.59 63.28 -31.03
CA VAL A 623 5.41 64.50 -31.86
C VAL A 623 6.54 65.50 -31.47
N SER A 624 7.01 66.29 -32.41
CA SER A 624 8.09 67.25 -32.15
C SER A 624 7.87 68.55 -32.91
N ILE A 625 8.41 69.63 -32.34
CA ILE A 625 8.38 70.95 -32.95
C ILE A 625 9.52 71.79 -32.35
N THR A 626 10.03 72.77 -33.18
CA THR A 626 10.97 73.75 -32.73
C THR A 626 10.20 75.01 -32.28
N ALA A 627 10.43 75.51 -31.06
CA ALA A 627 9.83 76.74 -30.57
C ALA A 627 10.36 77.96 -31.30
N LYS A 628 9.52 78.98 -31.46
CA LYS A 628 9.88 80.23 -32.10
C LYS A 628 10.03 81.35 -31.08
#